data_583412490d2dc76f077efb8a0dd676d0
#
_entry.id   583412490d2dc76f077efb8a0dd676d0
#
_cell.length_a   1.000
_cell.length_b   1.000
_cell.length_c   1.000
_cell.angle_alpha   90.00
_cell.angle_beta   90.00
_cell.angle_gamma   90.00
#
_symmetry.space_group_name_H-M   'P 1'
#
loop_
_entity.id
_entity.type
_entity.pdbx_description
1 polymer ?
#
loop_
_entity_poly.entity_id
_entity_poly.type
_entity_poly.pdbx_seq_one_letter_code
_entity_poly.pdbx_strand_id
1 'polypeptide(L)'
;MAGQQLQGAASMLTLAVIIGAFAFVPTTVQSIGVCYGVLGTDLPSRSEVVQLYKSKGINLMRIYYPDKEALAALRNSGIGIILDVGGVDVVTSLAASPSNAASWVRDNVRPYYPAVNMKYIVVGNEVEGGATNSILSAMQNVNSALSAAGLGGIKVSTSVRFDVIANSYPPSKGVFKDAYMTQIARYLASTGAPLLANVYPYFAYRGNPRDISLNYATFQPGTTVRDDGNGLTYTNLFDAMVDAIYAALEKAGTANVMIVISESGWPSAGGFAATIDNARTYNQGLINHVGRGTPKKPVALEAYIFAMFNENQKTGDATERHFGLFYPNKSPVYPIRFS
;
A
#
# COMPACT_ATOMS: atom_id res chain seq x y z
N MET A 1 45.99 12.65 -82.25
CA MET A 1 44.91 11.69 -82.49
C MET A 1 44.24 11.41 -81.18
N ALA A 2 42.97 11.71 -81.06
CA ALA A 2 42.20 11.92 -79.88
C ALA A 2 41.83 10.61 -79.22
N GLY A 3 41.96 10.56 -77.88
CA GLY A 3 41.36 9.57 -77.03
C GLY A 3 40.42 10.27 -76.09
N GLN A 4 39.10 10.05 -76.28
CA GLN A 4 38.04 10.56 -75.36
C GLN A 4 37.96 9.72 -74.12
N GLN A 5 38.06 10.36 -72.99
CA GLN A 5 37.70 9.80 -71.69
C GLN A 5 36.20 9.92 -71.43
N LEU A 6 35.50 8.80 -71.16
CA LEU A 6 34.16 8.73 -70.66
C LEU A 6 34.22 8.77 -69.12
N GLN A 7 33.70 9.86 -68.55
CA GLN A 7 33.44 9.97 -67.13
C GLN A 7 32.09 9.33 -66.80
N GLY A 8 32.12 8.23 -66.07
CA GLY A 8 30.92 7.64 -65.47
C GLY A 8 30.55 8.32 -64.14
N ALA A 9 29.43 8.97 -64.09
CA ALA A 9 28.86 9.52 -62.85
C ALA A 9 28.20 8.41 -62.02
N ALA A 10 28.80 8.10 -60.92
CA ALA A 10 28.20 7.21 -59.90
C ALA A 10 27.20 8.03 -59.05
N SER A 11 25.95 7.74 -59.18
CA SER A 11 24.87 8.31 -58.37
C SER A 11 24.79 7.60 -57.02
N MET A 12 25.28 8.23 -55.94
CA MET A 12 25.09 7.74 -54.59
C MET A 12 23.66 8.04 -54.10
N LEU A 13 22.81 7.02 -54.00
CA LEU A 13 21.57 7.09 -53.30
C LEU A 13 21.86 7.01 -51.80
N THR A 14 21.71 8.14 -51.08
CA THR A 14 21.77 8.18 -49.65
C THR A 14 20.42 7.77 -49.06
N LEU A 15 20.32 6.54 -48.57
CA LEU A 15 19.15 6.03 -47.89
C LEU A 15 19.16 6.58 -46.44
N ALA A 16 18.35 7.61 -46.18
CA ALA A 16 18.15 8.12 -44.83
C ALA A 16 17.21 7.18 -44.08
N VAL A 17 17.79 6.34 -43.18
CA VAL A 17 17.03 5.54 -42.23
C VAL A 17 16.58 6.46 -41.08
N ILE A 18 15.31 6.86 -41.11
CA ILE A 18 14.67 7.55 -39.99
C ILE A 18 14.40 6.48 -38.89
N ILE A 19 15.31 6.34 -37.92
CA ILE A 19 15.06 5.59 -36.73
C ILE A 19 14.13 6.44 -35.87
N GLY A 20 12.82 6.16 -35.95
CA GLY A 20 11.85 6.69 -35.01
C GLY A 20 12.13 6.15 -33.63
N ALA A 21 12.76 6.95 -32.76
CA ALA A 21 12.84 6.66 -31.36
C ALA A 21 11.41 6.71 -30.77
N PHE A 22 10.74 5.57 -30.72
CA PHE A 22 9.58 5.43 -29.84
C PHE A 22 10.07 5.60 -28.42
N ALA A 23 9.90 6.79 -27.88
CA ALA A 23 10.02 7.00 -26.43
C ALA A 23 8.97 6.08 -25.78
N PHE A 24 9.42 4.94 -25.27
CA PHE A 24 8.64 4.17 -24.32
C PHE A 24 8.47 5.08 -23.10
N VAL A 25 7.35 5.80 -23.05
CA VAL A 25 6.89 6.38 -21.79
C VAL A 25 6.45 5.17 -20.97
N PRO A 26 7.16 4.81 -19.92
CA PRO A 26 6.68 3.76 -19.04
C PRO A 26 5.34 4.27 -18.51
N THR A 27 4.24 3.67 -18.94
CA THR A 27 2.99 3.82 -18.23
C THR A 27 3.26 3.30 -16.83
N THR A 28 3.50 4.20 -15.89
CA THR A 28 3.56 3.87 -14.48
C THR A 28 2.23 3.23 -14.16
N VAL A 29 2.22 1.90 -14.08
CA VAL A 29 1.05 1.17 -13.60
C VAL A 29 0.79 1.72 -12.22
N GLN A 30 -0.27 2.47 -12.07
CA GLN A 30 -0.63 3.12 -10.81
C GLN A 30 -0.89 2.00 -9.80
N SER A 31 -0.02 1.86 -8.80
CA SER A 31 -0.05 0.76 -7.84
C SER A 31 -1.06 1.06 -6.72
N ILE A 32 -2.31 1.33 -7.11
CA ILE A 32 -3.42 1.55 -6.19
C ILE A 32 -4.21 0.26 -6.00
N GLY A 33 -4.33 -0.15 -4.74
CA GLY A 33 -5.20 -1.22 -4.29
C GLY A 33 -6.35 -0.70 -3.43
N VAL A 34 -7.21 -1.60 -3.01
CA VAL A 34 -8.30 -1.32 -2.08
C VAL A 34 -8.36 -2.42 -1.02
N CYS A 35 -8.64 -2.03 0.21
CA CYS A 35 -8.85 -2.96 1.32
C CYS A 35 -10.27 -3.55 1.24
N TYR A 36 -10.38 -4.85 1.39
CA TYR A 36 -11.65 -5.55 1.41
C TYR A 36 -11.96 -6.06 2.81
N GLY A 37 -12.73 -5.25 3.55
CA GLY A 37 -13.32 -5.65 4.82
C GLY A 37 -14.66 -6.34 4.62
N VAL A 38 -15.08 -7.12 5.61
CA VAL A 38 -16.27 -7.98 5.53
C VAL A 38 -17.23 -7.82 6.72
N LEU A 39 -17.05 -6.77 7.51
CA LEU A 39 -17.87 -6.48 8.69
C LEU A 39 -19.13 -5.65 8.32
N GLY A 40 -19.89 -6.14 7.39
CA GLY A 40 -21.12 -5.50 6.94
C GLY A 40 -22.25 -6.49 6.67
N THR A 41 -23.50 -6.05 6.82
CA THR A 41 -24.68 -6.77 6.34
C THR A 41 -24.86 -6.55 4.85
N ASP A 42 -25.48 -7.51 4.17
CA ASP A 42 -25.86 -7.42 2.75
C ASP A 42 -24.69 -7.16 1.79
N LEU A 43 -23.47 -7.52 2.19
CA LEU A 43 -22.30 -7.44 1.30
C LEU A 43 -22.46 -8.39 0.12
N PRO A 44 -21.98 -8.02 -1.08
CA PRO A 44 -21.98 -8.90 -2.23
C PRO A 44 -21.18 -10.18 -1.95
N SER A 45 -21.49 -11.25 -2.70
CA SER A 45 -20.68 -12.47 -2.68
C SER A 45 -19.22 -12.18 -3.05
N ARG A 46 -18.30 -13.02 -2.58
CA ARG A 46 -16.84 -12.84 -2.85
C ARG A 46 -16.54 -12.77 -4.35
N SER A 47 -17.25 -13.55 -5.15
CA SER A 47 -17.14 -13.53 -6.61
C SER A 47 -17.59 -12.20 -7.20
N GLU A 48 -18.71 -11.64 -6.74
CA GLU A 48 -19.18 -10.32 -7.20
C GLU A 48 -18.22 -9.21 -6.80
N VAL A 49 -17.58 -9.31 -5.63
CA VAL A 49 -16.55 -8.36 -5.19
C VAL A 49 -15.36 -8.41 -6.14
N VAL A 50 -14.84 -9.59 -6.46
CA VAL A 50 -13.73 -9.74 -7.43
C VAL A 50 -14.10 -9.15 -8.80
N GLN A 51 -15.34 -9.37 -9.27
CA GLN A 51 -15.81 -8.75 -10.52
C GLN A 51 -15.89 -7.21 -10.41
N LEU A 52 -16.30 -6.68 -9.25
CA LEU A 52 -16.33 -5.24 -9.03
C LEU A 52 -14.91 -4.65 -9.10
N TYR A 53 -13.89 -5.26 -8.47
CA TYR A 53 -12.51 -4.86 -8.61
C TYR A 53 -12.07 -4.80 -10.07
N LYS A 54 -12.32 -5.88 -10.83
CA LYS A 54 -11.98 -5.96 -12.25
C LYS A 54 -12.69 -4.88 -13.07
N SER A 55 -13.98 -4.66 -12.83
CA SER A 55 -14.79 -3.66 -13.56
C SER A 55 -14.35 -2.21 -13.29
N LYS A 56 -13.66 -1.98 -12.17
CA LYS A 56 -13.11 -0.67 -11.78
C LYS A 56 -11.63 -0.51 -12.13
N GLY A 57 -11.00 -1.53 -12.71
CA GLY A 57 -9.56 -1.52 -13.02
C GLY A 57 -8.67 -1.60 -11.78
N ILE A 58 -9.18 -2.11 -10.64
CA ILE A 58 -8.43 -2.25 -9.40
C ILE A 58 -7.70 -3.59 -9.43
N ASN A 59 -6.37 -3.54 -9.45
CA ASN A 59 -5.52 -4.71 -9.65
C ASN A 59 -4.86 -5.22 -8.35
N LEU A 60 -5.12 -4.56 -7.22
CA LEU A 60 -4.56 -4.90 -5.92
C LEU A 60 -5.67 -4.92 -4.86
N MET A 61 -5.63 -5.94 -3.99
CA MET A 61 -6.59 -6.13 -2.90
C MET A 61 -5.85 -6.45 -1.62
N ARG A 62 -6.33 -5.93 -0.48
CA ARG A 62 -5.91 -6.41 0.84
C ARG A 62 -7.06 -7.12 1.51
N ILE A 63 -6.81 -8.33 2.05
CA ILE A 63 -7.74 -9.08 2.90
C ILE A 63 -7.09 -9.37 4.27
N TYR A 64 -7.89 -9.33 5.33
CA TYR A 64 -7.41 -9.31 6.72
C TYR A 64 -7.25 -10.67 7.38
N TYR A 65 -7.69 -11.72 6.69
CA TYR A 65 -7.52 -13.11 7.10
C TYR A 65 -7.72 -14.03 5.89
N PRO A 66 -7.35 -15.32 5.99
CA PRO A 66 -7.53 -16.28 4.89
C PRO A 66 -9.02 -16.65 4.67
N ASP A 67 -9.76 -15.73 4.05
CA ASP A 67 -11.13 -15.98 3.59
C ASP A 67 -11.10 -16.95 2.40
N LYS A 68 -11.51 -18.19 2.65
CA LYS A 68 -11.44 -19.26 1.66
C LYS A 68 -12.29 -18.98 0.42
N GLU A 69 -13.44 -18.33 0.60
CA GLU A 69 -14.33 -17.96 -0.51
C GLU A 69 -13.69 -16.84 -1.36
N ALA A 70 -13.11 -15.82 -0.70
CA ALA A 70 -12.38 -14.77 -1.39
C ALA A 70 -11.16 -15.31 -2.14
N LEU A 71 -10.36 -16.16 -1.50
CA LEU A 71 -9.20 -16.78 -2.13
C LEU A 71 -9.60 -17.69 -3.31
N ALA A 72 -10.73 -18.40 -3.20
CA ALA A 72 -11.26 -19.19 -4.32
C ALA A 72 -11.69 -18.29 -5.50
N ALA A 73 -12.39 -17.18 -5.22
CA ALA A 73 -12.82 -16.22 -6.23
C ALA A 73 -11.65 -15.47 -6.91
N LEU A 74 -10.54 -15.27 -6.19
CA LEU A 74 -9.33 -14.59 -6.67
C LEU A 74 -8.47 -15.46 -7.60
N ARG A 75 -8.71 -16.77 -7.72
CA ARG A 75 -7.95 -17.65 -8.62
C ARG A 75 -7.99 -17.12 -10.06
N ASN A 76 -6.82 -16.98 -10.65
CA ASN A 76 -6.64 -16.52 -12.05
C ASN A 76 -7.31 -15.16 -12.35
N SER A 77 -7.59 -14.35 -11.31
CA SER A 77 -8.18 -13.01 -11.47
C SER A 77 -7.20 -11.97 -12.00
N GLY A 78 -5.89 -12.20 -11.82
CA GLY A 78 -4.83 -11.22 -12.06
C GLY A 78 -4.66 -10.19 -10.92
N ILE A 79 -5.53 -10.21 -9.91
CA ILE A 79 -5.45 -9.28 -8.77
C ILE A 79 -4.35 -9.74 -7.81
N GLY A 80 -3.38 -8.86 -7.55
CA GLY A 80 -2.35 -9.07 -6.53
C GLY A 80 -2.91 -8.82 -5.13
N ILE A 81 -2.57 -9.68 -4.16
CA ILE A 81 -3.12 -9.53 -2.81
C ILE A 81 -2.07 -9.33 -1.72
N ILE A 82 -2.45 -8.52 -0.72
CA ILE A 82 -1.96 -8.61 0.64
C ILE A 82 -2.89 -9.56 1.38
N LEU A 83 -2.31 -10.60 1.98
CA LEU A 83 -3.03 -11.55 2.82
C LEU A 83 -2.55 -11.42 4.26
N ASP A 84 -3.39 -10.91 5.14
CA ASP A 84 -3.10 -10.89 6.57
C ASP A 84 -3.35 -12.29 7.17
N VAL A 85 -2.56 -12.64 8.18
CA VAL A 85 -2.66 -13.97 8.82
C VAL A 85 -3.92 -14.13 9.66
N GLY A 86 -4.55 -13.03 10.05
CA GLY A 86 -5.70 -12.97 10.96
C GLY A 86 -5.39 -12.20 12.25
N GLY A 87 -6.13 -12.47 13.31
CA GLY A 87 -6.05 -11.76 14.59
C GLY A 87 -4.76 -11.98 15.37
N VAL A 88 -4.66 -11.28 16.51
CA VAL A 88 -3.49 -11.33 17.42
C VAL A 88 -3.24 -12.74 17.98
N ASP A 89 -4.30 -13.51 18.21
CA ASP A 89 -4.23 -14.92 18.61
C ASP A 89 -3.47 -15.78 17.57
N VAL A 90 -3.72 -15.55 16.29
CA VAL A 90 -2.98 -16.21 15.20
C VAL A 90 -1.51 -15.79 15.21
N VAL A 91 -1.22 -14.49 15.36
CA VAL A 91 0.17 -13.99 15.45
C VAL A 91 0.92 -14.66 16.60
N THR A 92 0.30 -14.74 17.78
CA THR A 92 0.89 -15.38 18.94
C THR A 92 1.12 -16.88 18.71
N SER A 93 0.17 -17.57 18.07
CA SER A 93 0.30 -18.99 17.71
C SER A 93 1.45 -19.22 16.73
N LEU A 94 1.58 -18.37 15.70
CA LEU A 94 2.67 -18.46 14.71
C LEU A 94 4.04 -18.19 15.33
N ALA A 95 4.11 -17.31 16.33
CA ALA A 95 5.34 -17.05 17.08
C ALA A 95 5.75 -18.22 17.96
N ALA A 96 4.78 -18.93 18.53
CA ALA A 96 5.02 -19.98 19.50
C ALA A 96 5.74 -21.21 18.92
N SER A 97 5.55 -21.50 17.62
CA SER A 97 6.14 -22.71 17.02
C SER A 97 6.29 -22.62 15.50
N PRO A 98 7.46 -23.02 14.94
CA PRO A 98 7.63 -23.21 13.51
C PRO A 98 6.61 -24.16 12.86
N SER A 99 6.15 -25.18 13.62
CA SER A 99 5.15 -26.14 13.12
C SER A 99 3.79 -25.50 12.90
N ASN A 100 3.41 -24.51 13.75
CA ASN A 100 2.17 -23.76 13.55
C ASN A 100 2.24 -22.94 12.28
N ALA A 101 3.37 -22.27 12.02
CA ALA A 101 3.59 -21.53 10.77
C ALA A 101 3.57 -22.45 9.54
N ALA A 102 4.22 -23.62 9.63
CA ALA A 102 4.19 -24.61 8.54
C ALA A 102 2.76 -25.10 8.24
N SER A 103 1.96 -25.35 9.28
CA SER A 103 0.54 -25.71 9.13
C SER A 103 -0.26 -24.57 8.52
N TRP A 104 -0.07 -23.34 8.99
CA TRP A 104 -0.77 -22.17 8.45
C TRP A 104 -0.47 -21.98 6.94
N VAL A 105 0.79 -22.07 6.52
CA VAL A 105 1.21 -21.96 5.13
C VAL A 105 0.62 -23.10 4.28
N ARG A 106 0.66 -24.34 4.79
CA ARG A 106 0.08 -25.52 4.13
C ARG A 106 -1.42 -25.32 3.87
N ASP A 107 -2.15 -24.75 4.82
CA ASP A 107 -3.62 -24.72 4.80
C ASP A 107 -4.15 -23.45 4.11
N ASN A 108 -3.41 -22.33 4.12
CA ASN A 108 -3.90 -21.02 3.67
C ASN A 108 -3.16 -20.44 2.45
N VAL A 109 -1.96 -20.94 2.11
CA VAL A 109 -1.17 -20.42 0.98
C VAL A 109 -1.07 -21.46 -0.14
N ARG A 110 -0.57 -22.65 0.17
CA ARG A 110 -0.32 -23.71 -0.83
C ARG A 110 -1.52 -24.08 -1.70
N PRO A 111 -2.77 -24.20 -1.17
CA PRO A 111 -3.92 -24.57 -1.98
C PRO A 111 -4.28 -23.55 -3.05
N TYR A 112 -3.83 -22.31 -2.90
CA TYR A 112 -4.21 -21.19 -3.78
C TYR A 112 -3.08 -20.74 -4.70
N TYR A 113 -1.82 -20.97 -4.34
CA TYR A 113 -0.67 -20.60 -5.16
C TYR A 113 -0.44 -21.64 -6.28
N PRO A 114 -0.08 -21.21 -7.53
CA PRO A 114 0.13 -19.82 -8.00
C PRO A 114 -1.13 -19.14 -8.55
N ALA A 115 -2.29 -19.82 -8.51
CA ALA A 115 -3.53 -19.30 -9.11
C ALA A 115 -4.01 -17.98 -8.47
N VAL A 116 -3.68 -17.73 -7.20
CA VAL A 116 -3.84 -16.44 -6.52
C VAL A 116 -2.48 -15.75 -6.45
N ASN A 117 -2.41 -14.52 -6.94
CA ASN A 117 -1.18 -13.70 -6.92
C ASN A 117 -0.96 -13.09 -5.52
N MET A 118 -0.33 -13.85 -4.63
CA MET A 118 -0.01 -13.39 -3.27
C MET A 118 1.29 -12.60 -3.29
N LYS A 119 1.22 -11.29 -3.05
CA LYS A 119 2.39 -10.40 -2.99
C LYS A 119 3.04 -10.41 -1.61
N TYR A 120 2.22 -10.24 -0.58
CA TYR A 120 2.65 -10.15 0.81
C TYR A 120 1.79 -11.02 1.73
N ILE A 121 2.45 -11.65 2.71
CA ILE A 121 1.79 -12.19 3.90
C ILE A 121 2.07 -11.20 5.03
N VAL A 122 1.01 -10.73 5.69
CA VAL A 122 1.09 -9.75 6.77
C VAL A 122 0.85 -10.42 8.10
N VAL A 123 1.88 -10.37 8.93
CA VAL A 123 1.88 -10.95 10.29
C VAL A 123 1.62 -9.84 11.29
N GLY A 124 0.35 -9.68 11.65
CA GLY A 124 -0.14 -8.63 12.53
C GLY A 124 -0.46 -7.32 11.81
N ASN A 125 -1.68 -6.86 12.04
CA ASN A 125 -2.16 -5.54 11.67
C ASN A 125 -2.43 -4.74 12.94
N GLU A 126 -1.72 -3.61 13.09
CA GLU A 126 -1.89 -2.68 14.21
C GLU A 126 -1.82 -3.34 15.59
N VAL A 127 -0.94 -4.33 15.74
CA VAL A 127 -0.76 -5.05 17.01
C VAL A 127 -0.18 -4.12 18.07
N GLU A 128 -0.77 -4.16 19.25
CA GLU A 128 -0.42 -3.30 20.37
C GLU A 128 -0.07 -4.10 21.64
N GLY A 129 0.47 -3.39 22.62
CA GLY A 129 0.78 -3.95 23.95
C GLY A 129 1.80 -5.08 23.89
N GLY A 130 1.67 -6.05 24.81
CA GLY A 130 2.62 -7.16 24.95
C GLY A 130 2.68 -8.09 23.74
N ALA A 131 1.65 -8.12 22.91
CA ALA A 131 1.59 -8.96 21.72
C ALA A 131 2.59 -8.52 20.63
N THR A 132 3.07 -7.28 20.64
CA THR A 132 4.10 -6.78 19.73
C THR A 132 5.39 -7.62 19.79
N ASN A 133 5.70 -8.22 20.94
CA ASN A 133 6.88 -9.08 21.12
C ASN A 133 6.80 -10.38 20.28
N SER A 134 5.61 -10.77 19.85
CA SER A 134 5.40 -11.98 19.05
C SER A 134 5.59 -11.74 17.54
N ILE A 135 5.51 -10.49 17.08
CA ILE A 135 5.48 -10.18 15.64
C ILE A 135 6.73 -10.72 14.93
N LEU A 136 7.92 -10.36 15.40
CA LEU A 136 9.17 -10.72 14.73
C LEU A 136 9.36 -12.25 14.64
N SER A 137 9.13 -12.98 15.73
CA SER A 137 9.25 -14.44 15.74
C SER A 137 8.22 -15.09 14.80
N ALA A 138 6.99 -14.57 14.79
CA ALA A 138 5.95 -15.05 13.86
C ALA A 138 6.33 -14.79 12.39
N MET A 139 6.84 -13.59 12.07
CA MET A 139 7.35 -13.26 10.72
C MET A 139 8.46 -14.22 10.28
N GLN A 140 9.42 -14.50 11.16
CA GLN A 140 10.54 -15.41 10.90
C GLN A 140 10.04 -16.85 10.63
N ASN A 141 9.12 -17.33 11.46
CA ASN A 141 8.54 -18.66 11.32
C ASN A 141 7.73 -18.81 10.01
N VAL A 142 6.91 -17.81 9.66
CA VAL A 142 6.13 -17.80 8.41
C VAL A 142 7.06 -17.73 7.20
N ASN A 143 8.09 -16.87 7.22
CA ASN A 143 9.05 -16.76 6.13
C ASN A 143 9.83 -18.08 5.92
N SER A 144 10.24 -18.74 7.01
CA SER A 144 10.89 -20.03 6.96
C SER A 144 9.96 -21.13 6.41
N ALA A 145 8.69 -21.12 6.80
CA ALA A 145 7.69 -22.05 6.30
C ALA A 145 7.40 -21.87 4.80
N LEU A 146 7.31 -20.62 4.34
CA LEU A 146 7.18 -20.29 2.91
C LEU A 146 8.39 -20.78 2.13
N SER A 147 9.59 -20.52 2.61
CA SER A 147 10.84 -20.95 1.97
C SER A 147 10.93 -22.48 1.87
N ALA A 148 10.61 -23.19 2.96
CA ALA A 148 10.56 -24.66 2.98
C ALA A 148 9.49 -25.24 2.03
N ALA A 149 8.41 -24.50 1.76
CA ALA A 149 7.37 -24.89 0.81
C ALA A 149 7.69 -24.51 -0.66
N GLY A 150 8.85 -23.92 -0.94
CA GLY A 150 9.21 -23.44 -2.28
C GLY A 150 8.49 -22.12 -2.67
N LEU A 151 7.97 -21.38 -1.69
CA LEU A 151 7.17 -20.16 -1.87
C LEU A 151 7.92 -18.90 -1.41
N GLY A 152 9.25 -18.95 -1.32
CA GLY A 152 10.10 -17.85 -0.81
C GLY A 152 10.04 -16.54 -1.62
N GLY A 153 9.37 -16.54 -2.77
CA GLY A 153 9.08 -15.31 -3.53
C GLY A 153 8.02 -14.42 -2.87
N ILE A 154 7.14 -14.97 -2.03
CA ILE A 154 6.13 -14.22 -1.29
C ILE A 154 6.81 -13.54 -0.10
N LYS A 155 6.70 -12.21 -0.01
CA LYS A 155 7.35 -11.45 1.07
C LYS A 155 6.50 -11.47 2.34
N VAL A 156 7.17 -11.54 3.48
CA VAL A 156 6.53 -11.49 4.81
C VAL A 156 6.82 -10.15 5.46
N SER A 157 5.76 -9.48 5.92
CA SER A 157 5.85 -8.19 6.58
C SER A 157 4.85 -8.09 7.75
N THR A 158 4.79 -6.93 8.38
CA THR A 158 3.76 -6.53 9.34
C THR A 158 3.20 -5.16 8.96
N SER A 159 1.95 -4.90 9.33
CA SER A 159 1.28 -3.61 9.09
C SER A 159 1.15 -2.84 10.40
N VAL A 160 1.66 -1.61 10.43
CA VAL A 160 1.72 -0.79 11.63
C VAL A 160 0.88 0.47 11.52
N ARG A 161 0.35 0.93 12.64
CA ARG A 161 -0.23 2.27 12.74
C ARG A 161 0.86 3.34 12.69
N PHE A 162 0.47 4.55 12.32
CA PHE A 162 1.38 5.69 12.28
C PHE A 162 1.96 6.07 13.65
N ASP A 163 1.28 5.77 14.75
CA ASP A 163 1.69 6.10 16.11
C ASP A 163 2.90 5.29 16.63
N VAL A 164 3.43 4.35 15.84
CA VAL A 164 4.76 3.75 16.11
C VAL A 164 5.89 4.77 15.90
N ILE A 165 5.58 5.93 15.33
CA ILE A 165 6.52 7.03 15.12
C ILE A 165 6.37 8.06 16.24
N ALA A 166 7.44 8.26 16.99
CA ALA A 166 7.57 9.41 17.86
C ALA A 166 8.19 10.59 17.09
N ASN A 167 7.86 11.81 17.53
CA ASN A 167 8.40 13.04 16.97
C ASN A 167 8.23 13.16 15.44
N SER A 168 7.00 12.92 14.95
CA SER A 168 6.70 12.92 13.51
C SER A 168 6.70 14.30 12.85
N TYR A 169 6.91 15.38 13.60
CA TYR A 169 6.96 16.75 13.09
C TYR A 169 8.19 17.50 13.60
N PRO A 170 8.97 18.16 12.71
CA PRO A 170 8.93 17.98 11.26
C PRO A 170 9.30 16.53 10.85
N PRO A 171 8.99 16.09 9.61
CA PRO A 171 9.20 14.70 9.18
C PRO A 171 10.61 14.15 9.41
N SER A 172 11.65 14.99 9.25
CA SER A 172 13.04 14.61 9.51
C SER A 172 13.33 14.16 10.95
N LYS A 173 12.47 14.52 11.91
CA LYS A 173 12.60 14.09 13.30
C LYS A 173 12.00 12.72 13.58
N GLY A 174 11.26 12.12 12.65
CA GLY A 174 10.66 10.80 12.78
C GLY A 174 11.64 9.78 13.35
N VAL A 175 11.21 9.04 14.36
CA VAL A 175 11.96 7.96 15.03
C VAL A 175 10.97 6.91 15.53
N PHE A 176 11.34 5.65 15.51
CA PHE A 176 10.50 4.61 16.11
C PHE A 176 10.39 4.82 17.61
N LYS A 177 9.16 4.72 18.12
CA LYS A 177 8.84 4.90 19.53
C LYS A 177 9.41 3.77 20.39
N ASP A 178 9.31 2.54 19.89
CA ASP A 178 9.65 1.33 20.63
C ASP A 178 10.73 0.50 19.92
N ALA A 179 11.58 -0.15 20.71
CA ALA A 179 12.74 -0.89 20.22
C ALA A 179 12.38 -2.08 19.31
N TYR A 180 11.19 -2.70 19.50
CA TYR A 180 10.77 -3.83 18.68
C TYR A 180 10.66 -3.45 17.19
N MET A 181 10.29 -2.21 16.89
CA MET A 181 10.21 -1.72 15.50
C MET A 181 11.59 -1.67 14.83
N THR A 182 12.65 -1.31 15.56
CA THR A 182 14.02 -1.35 15.03
C THR A 182 14.44 -2.78 14.66
N GLN A 183 14.05 -3.77 15.46
CA GLN A 183 14.34 -5.19 15.14
C GLN A 183 13.56 -5.66 13.92
N ILE A 184 12.28 -5.31 13.82
CA ILE A 184 11.45 -5.60 12.63
C ILE A 184 12.05 -4.92 11.39
N ALA A 185 12.41 -3.64 11.46
CA ALA A 185 12.99 -2.92 10.33
C ALA A 185 14.28 -3.58 9.82
N ARG A 186 15.17 -4.02 10.73
CA ARG A 186 16.38 -4.76 10.37
C ARG A 186 16.08 -6.10 9.71
N TYR A 187 15.07 -6.80 10.18
CA TYR A 187 14.63 -8.05 9.56
C TYR A 187 14.08 -7.80 8.15
N LEU A 188 13.22 -6.78 7.97
CA LEU A 188 12.71 -6.39 6.66
C LEU A 188 13.85 -6.01 5.70
N ALA A 189 14.84 -5.26 6.17
CA ALA A 189 16.03 -4.91 5.38
C ALA A 189 16.80 -6.15 4.92
N SER A 190 16.92 -7.18 5.76
CA SER A 190 17.64 -8.42 5.44
C SER A 190 16.88 -9.33 4.46
N THR A 191 15.55 -9.28 4.45
CA THR A 191 14.69 -10.11 3.57
C THR A 191 14.26 -9.40 2.30
N GLY A 192 14.52 -8.09 2.19
CA GLY A 192 14.05 -7.25 1.09
C GLY A 192 12.52 -7.15 1.05
N ALA A 193 11.86 -7.29 2.21
CA ALA A 193 10.43 -7.05 2.35
C ALA A 193 10.16 -5.58 2.73
N PRO A 194 9.06 -4.96 2.27
CA PRO A 194 8.69 -3.61 2.68
C PRO A 194 8.14 -3.58 4.10
N LEU A 195 8.16 -2.41 4.74
CA LEU A 195 7.31 -2.14 5.90
C LEU A 195 5.92 -1.72 5.41
N LEU A 196 4.87 -2.36 5.92
CA LEU A 196 3.51 -1.94 5.64
C LEU A 196 3.05 -0.94 6.72
N ALA A 197 2.44 0.15 6.29
CA ALA A 197 2.00 1.22 7.20
C ALA A 197 0.58 1.69 6.87
N ASN A 198 -0.24 1.82 7.91
CA ASN A 198 -1.56 2.42 7.85
C ASN A 198 -1.41 3.91 8.16
N VAL A 199 -1.64 4.76 7.15
CA VAL A 199 -1.39 6.20 7.23
C VAL A 199 -2.67 6.97 6.94
N TYR A 200 -3.20 7.62 7.96
CA TYR A 200 -4.48 8.32 7.89
C TYR A 200 -4.34 9.80 8.24
N PRO A 201 -4.13 10.69 7.26
CA PRO A 201 -4.19 12.14 7.48
C PRO A 201 -5.48 12.60 8.14
N TYR A 202 -6.60 11.89 7.95
CA TYR A 202 -7.85 12.18 8.60
C TYR A 202 -7.73 12.25 10.12
N PHE A 203 -7.14 11.24 10.75
CA PHE A 203 -7.03 11.21 12.21
C PHE A 203 -6.08 12.26 12.75
N ALA A 204 -4.98 12.55 12.02
CA ALA A 204 -4.07 13.63 12.39
C ALA A 204 -4.77 15.01 12.30
N TYR A 205 -5.51 15.26 11.21
CA TYR A 205 -6.30 16.47 11.05
C TYR A 205 -7.39 16.60 12.12
N ARG A 206 -8.17 15.54 12.36
CA ARG A 206 -9.21 15.51 13.40
C ARG A 206 -8.65 15.82 14.78
N GLY A 207 -7.46 15.34 15.07
CA GLY A 207 -6.78 15.57 16.35
C GLY A 207 -6.21 16.98 16.53
N ASN A 208 -5.86 17.66 15.43
CA ASN A 208 -5.27 19.02 15.47
C ASN A 208 -5.73 19.91 14.30
N PRO A 209 -7.02 20.23 14.20
CA PRO A 209 -7.54 21.04 13.10
C PRO A 209 -7.15 22.53 13.19
N ARG A 210 -6.49 22.92 14.29
CA ARG A 210 -6.02 24.27 14.51
C ARG A 210 -4.73 24.57 13.73
N ASP A 211 -3.81 23.60 13.73
CA ASP A 211 -2.49 23.75 13.12
C ASP A 211 -2.37 23.05 11.75
N ILE A 212 -3.25 22.09 11.48
CA ILE A 212 -3.31 21.36 10.21
C ILE A 212 -4.50 21.89 9.40
N SER A 213 -4.26 22.46 8.20
CA SER A 213 -5.37 22.87 7.33
C SER A 213 -6.01 21.66 6.63
N LEU A 214 -7.32 21.74 6.38
CA LEU A 214 -8.06 20.71 5.65
C LEU A 214 -7.47 20.51 4.24
N ASN A 215 -7.11 21.59 3.56
CA ASN A 215 -6.50 21.52 2.24
C ASN A 215 -5.21 20.69 2.26
N TYR A 216 -4.34 20.93 3.24
CA TYR A 216 -3.10 20.18 3.42
C TYR A 216 -3.37 18.69 3.70
N ALA A 217 -4.39 18.38 4.50
CA ALA A 217 -4.78 17.02 4.82
C ALA A 217 -5.44 16.27 3.65
N THR A 218 -6.00 16.99 2.65
CA THR A 218 -6.78 16.42 1.53
C THR A 218 -6.14 16.63 0.15
N PHE A 219 -4.83 16.81 0.07
CA PHE A 219 -4.08 17.04 -1.18
C PHE A 219 -4.49 18.31 -1.94
N GLN A 220 -5.13 19.27 -1.29
CA GLN A 220 -5.53 20.52 -1.94
C GLN A 220 -4.44 21.57 -1.79
N PRO A 221 -4.29 22.49 -2.77
CA PRO A 221 -3.28 23.54 -2.72
C PRO A 221 -3.55 24.55 -1.59
N GLY A 222 -2.54 25.34 -1.25
CA GLY A 222 -2.65 26.49 -0.33
C GLY A 222 -1.79 26.37 0.92
N THR A 223 -1.22 25.21 1.22
CA THR A 223 -0.30 25.03 2.35
C THR A 223 1.01 24.41 1.88
N THR A 224 2.11 24.99 2.34
CA THR A 224 3.46 24.49 2.09
C THR A 224 4.22 24.51 3.40
N VAL A 225 4.77 23.37 3.80
CA VAL A 225 5.56 23.20 5.02
C VAL A 225 6.99 22.84 4.64
N ARG A 226 7.94 23.65 5.10
CA ARG A 226 9.38 23.37 4.95
C ARG A 226 9.88 22.64 6.18
N ASP A 227 10.64 21.58 5.98
CA ASP A 227 11.39 20.87 7.01
C ASP A 227 12.86 21.32 6.96
N ASP A 228 13.25 22.20 7.87
CA ASP A 228 14.62 22.74 7.92
C ASP A 228 15.65 21.67 8.32
N GLY A 229 15.23 20.53 8.88
CA GLY A 229 16.12 19.43 9.26
C GLY A 229 16.66 18.64 8.08
N ASN A 230 15.94 18.64 6.94
CA ASN A 230 16.34 17.95 5.71
C ASN A 230 16.23 18.82 4.45
N GLY A 231 15.73 20.05 4.56
CA GLY A 231 15.54 20.99 3.45
C GLY A 231 14.36 20.67 2.53
N LEU A 232 13.58 19.60 2.81
CA LEU A 232 12.45 19.20 1.98
C LEU A 232 11.21 20.05 2.24
N THR A 233 10.34 20.08 1.25
CA THR A 233 9.11 20.86 1.29
C THR A 233 7.92 19.94 1.03
N TYR A 234 6.89 20.05 1.87
CA TYR A 234 5.70 19.24 1.85
C TYR A 234 4.48 20.10 1.51
N THR A 235 3.71 19.67 0.52
CA THR A 235 2.47 20.33 0.09
C THR A 235 1.22 19.55 0.51
N ASN A 236 1.39 18.40 1.15
CA ASN A 236 0.30 17.60 1.70
C ASN A 236 0.77 16.83 2.94
N LEU A 237 -0.18 16.52 3.82
CA LEU A 237 0.09 15.85 5.09
C LEU A 237 0.48 14.39 4.91
N PHE A 238 -0.05 13.70 3.88
CA PHE A 238 0.27 12.30 3.61
C PHE A 238 1.77 12.11 3.38
N ASP A 239 2.38 12.91 2.53
CA ASP A 239 3.83 12.87 2.28
C ASP A 239 4.63 13.13 3.55
N ALA A 240 4.24 14.13 4.34
CA ALA A 240 4.92 14.45 5.59
C ALA A 240 4.88 13.25 6.56
N MET A 241 3.74 12.56 6.67
CA MET A 241 3.61 11.37 7.50
C MET A 241 4.44 10.21 6.97
N VAL A 242 4.40 9.91 5.69
CA VAL A 242 5.20 8.83 5.08
C VAL A 242 6.69 9.10 5.23
N ASP A 243 7.14 10.33 5.02
CA ASP A 243 8.55 10.70 5.16
C ASP A 243 9.04 10.67 6.61
N ALA A 244 8.14 10.86 7.59
CA ALA A 244 8.48 10.62 9.01
C ALA A 244 8.77 9.12 9.27
N ILE A 245 8.06 8.19 8.61
CA ILE A 245 8.36 6.75 8.70
C ILE A 245 9.71 6.46 8.01
N TYR A 246 9.96 7.02 6.85
CA TYR A 246 11.27 6.87 6.18
C TYR A 246 12.42 7.43 7.04
N ALA A 247 12.22 8.55 7.72
CA ALA A 247 13.22 9.10 8.64
C ALA A 247 13.50 8.15 9.82
N ALA A 248 12.45 7.48 10.35
CA ALA A 248 12.61 6.47 11.40
C ALA A 248 13.37 5.24 10.92
N LEU A 249 13.08 4.75 9.70
CA LEU A 249 13.80 3.63 9.07
C LEU A 249 15.28 3.97 8.86
N GLU A 250 15.60 5.17 8.41
CA GLU A 250 16.99 5.63 8.25
C GLU A 250 17.75 5.66 9.58
N LYS A 251 17.14 6.22 10.63
CA LYS A 251 17.72 6.25 11.97
C LYS A 251 17.88 4.86 12.60
N ALA A 252 17.06 3.90 12.19
CA ALA A 252 17.22 2.49 12.57
C ALA A 252 18.34 1.77 11.78
N GLY A 253 18.98 2.45 10.82
CA GLY A 253 20.01 1.88 9.95
C GLY A 253 19.45 1.03 8.80
N THR A 254 18.21 1.27 8.38
CA THR A 254 17.46 0.45 7.42
C THR A 254 16.86 1.27 6.28
N ALA A 255 17.63 2.24 5.76
CA ALA A 255 17.22 3.17 4.70
C ALA A 255 16.82 2.47 3.36
N ASN A 256 17.17 1.20 3.20
CA ASN A 256 16.81 0.36 2.06
C ASN A 256 15.42 -0.28 2.18
N VAL A 257 14.76 -0.19 3.34
CA VAL A 257 13.38 -0.70 3.49
C VAL A 257 12.40 0.26 2.81
N MET A 258 11.65 -0.27 1.86
CA MET A 258 10.57 0.47 1.21
C MET A 258 9.30 0.43 2.06
N ILE A 259 8.42 1.40 1.85
CA ILE A 259 7.11 1.44 2.50
C ILE A 259 6.03 1.06 1.49
N VAL A 260 5.07 0.24 1.93
CA VAL A 260 3.78 0.04 1.28
C VAL A 260 2.72 0.64 2.18
N ILE A 261 1.88 1.50 1.64
CA ILE A 261 0.75 2.07 2.38
C ILE A 261 -0.38 1.05 2.35
N SER A 262 -0.43 0.23 3.38
CA SER A 262 -1.37 -0.89 3.49
C SER A 262 -2.79 -0.46 3.79
N GLU A 263 -2.96 0.75 4.32
CA GLU A 263 -4.25 1.44 4.45
C GLU A 263 -4.05 2.95 4.42
N SER A 264 -4.96 3.62 3.73
CA SER A 264 -5.20 5.06 3.84
C SER A 264 -6.61 5.39 3.38
N GLY A 265 -7.23 6.41 3.94
CA GLY A 265 -8.60 6.76 3.57
C GLY A 265 -9.13 7.96 4.35
N TRP A 266 -10.36 8.35 3.98
CA TRP A 266 -11.09 9.42 4.64
C TRP A 266 -12.57 9.02 4.72
N PRO A 267 -13.20 9.09 5.92
CA PRO A 267 -14.59 8.68 6.08
C PRO A 267 -15.57 9.69 5.46
N SER A 268 -16.66 9.18 4.91
CA SER A 268 -17.70 10.00 4.26
C SER A 268 -18.78 10.51 5.23
N ALA A 269 -18.81 10.00 6.47
CA ALA A 269 -19.77 10.39 7.50
C ALA A 269 -19.28 9.95 8.89
N GLY A 270 -20.02 10.30 9.93
CA GLY A 270 -19.85 9.78 11.29
C GLY A 270 -18.92 10.58 12.19
N GLY A 271 -18.28 11.68 11.72
CA GLY A 271 -17.37 12.45 12.55
C GLY A 271 -17.03 13.85 12.00
N PHE A 272 -16.21 14.56 12.74
CA PHE A 272 -15.72 15.87 12.32
C PHE A 272 -14.99 15.78 10.97
N ALA A 273 -15.34 16.66 10.05
CA ALA A 273 -14.81 16.70 8.67
C ALA A 273 -14.99 15.39 7.85
N ALA A 274 -15.74 14.41 8.37
CA ALA A 274 -16.14 13.22 7.66
C ALA A 274 -17.36 13.54 6.79
N THR A 275 -17.10 13.94 5.55
CA THR A 275 -18.12 14.29 4.55
C THR A 275 -17.82 13.59 3.24
N ILE A 276 -18.84 13.40 2.41
CA ILE A 276 -18.72 12.80 1.06
C ILE A 276 -17.70 13.58 0.23
N ASP A 277 -17.72 14.91 0.26
CA ASP A 277 -16.81 15.74 -0.52
C ASP A 277 -15.36 15.63 -0.05
N ASN A 278 -15.12 15.62 1.26
CA ASN A 278 -13.77 15.43 1.79
C ASN A 278 -13.24 14.04 1.50
N ALA A 279 -14.08 13.00 1.65
CA ALA A 279 -13.71 11.63 1.34
C ALA A 279 -13.34 11.45 -0.14
N ARG A 280 -14.17 12.01 -1.03
CA ARG A 280 -13.89 12.02 -2.48
C ARG A 280 -12.59 12.76 -2.78
N THR A 281 -12.42 13.96 -2.22
CA THR A 281 -11.24 14.81 -2.45
C THR A 281 -9.97 14.10 -2.00
N TYR A 282 -9.98 13.53 -0.81
CA TYR A 282 -8.82 12.81 -0.28
C TYR A 282 -8.50 11.56 -1.11
N ASN A 283 -9.47 10.68 -1.32
CA ASN A 283 -9.21 9.40 -1.97
C ASN A 283 -8.84 9.56 -3.45
N GLN A 284 -9.46 10.51 -4.16
CA GLN A 284 -9.04 10.83 -5.54
C GLN A 284 -7.67 11.50 -5.55
N GLY A 285 -7.38 12.37 -4.57
CA GLY A 285 -6.07 12.99 -4.39
C GLY A 285 -4.98 11.93 -4.17
N LEU A 286 -5.20 10.96 -3.32
CA LEU A 286 -4.28 9.84 -3.06
C LEU A 286 -4.01 9.05 -4.36
N ILE A 287 -5.05 8.66 -5.09
CA ILE A 287 -4.93 7.96 -6.38
C ILE A 287 -4.04 8.74 -7.35
N ASN A 288 -4.27 10.03 -7.49
CA ASN A 288 -3.54 10.89 -8.42
C ASN A 288 -2.10 11.15 -7.96
N HIS A 289 -1.79 10.93 -6.68
CA HIS A 289 -0.53 11.31 -6.05
C HIS A 289 0.50 10.18 -5.97
N VAL A 290 0.09 8.97 -5.61
CA VAL A 290 1.02 7.86 -5.24
C VAL A 290 2.02 7.48 -6.33
N GLY A 291 1.71 7.74 -7.59
CA GLY A 291 2.64 7.51 -8.71
C GLY A 291 3.90 8.39 -8.68
N ARG A 292 3.89 9.48 -7.90
CA ARG A 292 5.01 10.44 -7.78
C ARG A 292 5.94 10.14 -6.61
N GLY A 293 5.48 9.36 -5.63
CA GLY A 293 6.16 9.14 -4.36
C GLY A 293 6.12 10.38 -3.46
N THR A 294 7.05 10.44 -2.52
CA THR A 294 7.17 11.53 -1.54
C THR A 294 8.40 12.40 -1.82
N PRO A 295 8.52 13.61 -1.24
CA PRO A 295 9.72 14.45 -1.37
C PRO A 295 11.02 13.73 -1.01
N LYS A 296 11.01 12.82 -0.03
CA LYS A 296 12.18 12.05 0.40
C LYS A 296 12.44 10.84 -0.50
N LYS A 297 11.40 10.21 -1.02
CA LYS A 297 11.45 9.03 -1.89
C LYS A 297 10.57 9.26 -3.13
N PRO A 298 11.09 9.93 -4.17
CA PRO A 298 10.33 10.27 -5.38
C PRO A 298 10.22 9.06 -6.32
N VAL A 299 9.70 7.96 -5.79
CA VAL A 299 9.39 6.71 -6.50
C VAL A 299 7.97 6.30 -6.20
N ALA A 300 7.27 5.72 -7.17
CA ALA A 300 5.87 5.33 -7.00
C ALA A 300 5.67 4.49 -5.73
N LEU A 301 4.65 4.87 -4.95
CA LEU A 301 4.22 4.15 -3.76
C LEU A 301 3.12 3.16 -4.12
N GLU A 302 3.23 1.94 -3.62
CA GLU A 302 2.11 1.02 -3.58
C GLU A 302 1.22 1.40 -2.40
N ALA A 303 -0.07 1.66 -2.65
CA ALA A 303 -1.00 2.12 -1.62
C ALA A 303 -2.37 1.46 -1.77
N TYR A 304 -3.05 1.26 -0.63
CA TYR A 304 -4.37 0.64 -0.56
C TYR A 304 -5.35 1.59 0.12
N ILE A 305 -6.46 1.88 -0.57
CA ILE A 305 -7.53 2.69 0.00
C ILE A 305 -8.38 1.84 0.93
N PHE A 306 -8.58 2.30 2.15
CA PHE A 306 -9.53 1.74 3.09
C PHE A 306 -10.86 2.50 2.94
N ALA A 307 -11.98 1.87 2.49
CA ALA A 307 -12.10 0.47 2.14
C ALA A 307 -13.09 0.29 0.97
N MET A 308 -13.27 -0.94 0.50
CA MET A 308 -14.18 -1.22 -0.62
C MET A 308 -15.63 -0.87 -0.31
N PHE A 309 -16.13 -1.28 0.86
CA PHE A 309 -17.52 -1.07 1.27
C PHE A 309 -17.62 -0.32 2.61
N ASN A 310 -18.74 0.38 2.80
CA ASN A 310 -19.17 0.76 4.14
C ASN A 310 -19.46 -0.50 4.95
N GLU A 311 -18.94 -0.58 6.17
CA GLU A 311 -19.01 -1.76 7.04
C GLU A 311 -19.84 -1.44 8.28
N ASN A 312 -21.17 -1.58 8.19
CA ASN A 312 -22.11 -1.16 9.24
C ASN A 312 -22.06 -1.98 10.55
N GLN A 313 -21.32 -3.10 10.55
CA GLN A 313 -21.11 -3.93 11.74
C GLN A 313 -19.80 -3.62 12.47
N LYS A 314 -18.98 -2.69 11.98
CA LYS A 314 -17.78 -2.25 12.69
C LYS A 314 -18.16 -1.56 14.01
N THR A 315 -17.45 -1.94 15.07
CA THR A 315 -17.51 -1.33 16.40
C THR A 315 -16.61 -0.10 16.49
N GLY A 316 -16.67 0.62 17.62
CA GLY A 316 -15.84 1.78 17.87
C GLY A 316 -16.43 3.09 17.34
N ASP A 317 -15.56 3.98 16.86
CA ASP A 317 -15.92 5.31 16.37
C ASP A 317 -16.93 5.21 15.20
N ALA A 318 -17.89 6.15 15.14
CA ALA A 318 -18.90 6.12 14.11
C ALA A 318 -18.32 6.21 12.68
N THR A 319 -17.17 6.86 12.52
CA THR A 319 -16.48 6.98 11.23
C THR A 319 -16.05 5.64 10.66
N GLU A 320 -15.78 4.62 11.51
CA GLU A 320 -15.32 3.30 11.08
C GLU A 320 -16.31 2.61 10.13
N ARG A 321 -17.57 2.98 10.19
CA ARG A 321 -18.63 2.44 9.33
C ARG A 321 -18.77 3.15 7.98
N HIS A 322 -17.96 4.19 7.72
CA HIS A 322 -18.16 5.11 6.59
C HIS A 322 -16.92 5.35 5.73
N PHE A 323 -15.97 4.43 5.72
CA PHE A 323 -14.78 4.51 4.87
C PHE A 323 -14.97 3.92 3.47
N GLY A 324 -16.13 3.31 3.18
CA GLY A 324 -16.39 2.62 1.92
C GLY A 324 -16.37 3.53 0.70
N LEU A 325 -15.77 3.03 -0.38
CA LEU A 325 -15.91 3.61 -1.72
C LEU A 325 -17.27 3.29 -2.32
N PHE A 326 -17.86 2.16 -1.91
CA PHE A 326 -19.14 1.66 -2.38
C PHE A 326 -20.07 1.30 -1.22
N TYR A 327 -21.37 1.39 -1.47
CA TYR A 327 -22.36 0.76 -0.63
C TYR A 327 -22.42 -0.76 -0.92
N PRO A 328 -23.03 -1.59 -0.01
CA PRO A 328 -23.19 -3.03 -0.24
C PRO A 328 -23.88 -3.39 -1.56
N ASN A 329 -24.78 -2.55 -2.07
CA ASN A 329 -25.44 -2.72 -3.37
C ASN A 329 -24.52 -2.39 -4.57
N LYS A 330 -23.24 -2.17 -4.35
CA LYS A 330 -22.22 -1.82 -5.35
C LYS A 330 -22.36 -0.44 -5.99
N SER A 331 -23.32 0.40 -5.55
CA SER A 331 -23.38 1.80 -5.97
C SER A 331 -22.23 2.59 -5.30
N PRO A 332 -21.60 3.54 -6.01
CA PRO A 332 -20.52 4.32 -5.41
C PRO A 332 -21.08 5.29 -4.34
N VAL A 333 -20.35 5.45 -3.24
CA VAL A 333 -20.64 6.49 -2.23
C VAL A 333 -20.38 7.87 -2.83
N TYR A 334 -19.38 7.97 -3.67
CA TYR A 334 -19.04 9.15 -4.48
C TYR A 334 -18.32 8.71 -5.77
N PRO A 335 -18.34 9.56 -6.82
CA PRO A 335 -17.58 9.28 -8.03
C PRO A 335 -16.08 9.20 -7.74
N ILE A 336 -15.43 8.11 -8.16
CA ILE A 336 -13.99 7.90 -8.04
C ILE A 336 -13.46 7.19 -9.28
N ARG A 337 -12.23 7.52 -9.71
CA ARG A 337 -11.57 6.96 -10.88
C ARG A 337 -10.22 6.38 -10.49
N PHE A 338 -9.92 5.18 -10.95
CA PHE A 338 -8.67 4.45 -10.70
C PHE A 338 -7.70 4.50 -11.89
N SER A 339 -8.09 5.17 -12.98
CA SER A 339 -7.29 5.37 -14.20
C SER A 339 -7.39 6.81 -14.68
#